data_b4e40ac974698dd7a01c1e14fc428389
#
_entry.id   b4e40ac974698dd7a01c1e14fc428389
#
_cell.length_a   1.000
_cell.length_b   1.000
_cell.length_c   1.000
_cell.angle_alpha   90.00
_cell.angle_beta   90.00
_cell.angle_gamma   90.00
#
_symmetry.space_group_name_H-M   'P 1'
#
loop_
_entity.id
_entity.type
_entity.pdbx_description
1 polymer ?
#
loop_
_entity_poly.entity_id
_entity_poly.type
_entity_poly.pdbx_seq_one_letter_code
_entity_poly.pdbx_strand_id
1 'polypeptide(L)'
;MPASIEPLVRRHAEDAAFYWQYIDTSRSSVHLSWQKFEHFDRMLGAHLEGLQVAGAAGLSTTLAALDRWKKAGEAFAGSWVAMQSGDAAGLARVMTIVRAQPDTLLRGVVSALARLPLPRAHNILRQWSSEPSDPVTAVAALRAVALIGAPALPALSLPPAHWLAHPVPFVRAAACRAAAATRSATPWQHEPMASQAHDTAAALVQALGDSDHAVRAEAAIASGGSAAHRAQALAVLWRCVVAQAAHAQQATGWFRQQADRRLSRWLRHLACLVPMRHPDVQGLYAFLPPRAGLCFALHHGDPAHLHYVTSRIAHPEDARYAGWVWQTLTGIDLEAPGLVAQEPELLQTDLRGPVTAARLDADSGLPLPDLLAVQNAQRAVRFDAGANQRLLCGRLVTDAWLVELLQHATQPVRAVAAHALRYRVPGTGLSVRGSAESQRRQIDRLLRS
;
A
#
# COMPACT_ATOMS: atom_id res chain seq x y z
N MET A 1 32.91 27.06 2.50
CA MET A 1 31.54 26.60 2.30
C MET A 1 30.62 27.73 2.72
N PRO A 2 29.61 28.11 1.95
CA PRO A 2 28.64 29.09 2.45
C PRO A 2 28.02 28.57 3.74
N ALA A 3 27.86 29.48 4.73
CA ALA A 3 27.23 29.14 6.01
C ALA A 3 25.79 28.71 5.77
N SER A 4 25.42 27.51 6.20
CA SER A 4 24.03 27.05 6.13
C SER A 4 23.19 27.83 7.15
N ILE A 5 21.99 28.26 6.76
CA ILE A 5 21.04 28.95 7.65
C ILE A 5 20.34 27.85 8.47
N GLU A 6 20.81 27.64 9.70
CA GLU A 6 20.33 26.55 10.57
C GLU A 6 18.78 26.47 10.70
N PRO A 7 18.03 27.57 10.93
CA PRO A 7 16.57 27.51 10.99
C PRO A 7 15.94 26.98 9.71
N LEU A 8 16.49 27.31 8.53
CA LEU A 8 16.00 26.83 7.25
C LEU A 8 16.27 25.33 7.05
N VAL A 9 17.47 24.87 7.42
CA VAL A 9 17.83 23.44 7.36
C VAL A 9 16.91 22.62 8.26
N ARG A 10 16.67 23.10 9.48
CA ARG A 10 15.74 22.44 10.40
C ARG A 10 14.32 22.36 9.82
N ARG A 11 13.84 23.45 9.22
CA ARG A 11 12.54 23.45 8.55
C ARG A 11 12.47 22.44 7.42
N HIS A 12 13.50 22.33 6.58
CA HIS A 12 13.56 21.31 5.54
C HIS A 12 13.48 19.88 6.12
N ALA A 13 14.14 19.60 7.24
CA ALA A 13 14.09 18.29 7.88
C ALA A 13 12.69 17.95 8.42
N GLU A 14 12.05 18.92 9.11
CA GLU A 14 10.70 18.78 9.67
C GLU A 14 9.67 18.60 8.55
N ASP A 15 9.70 19.44 7.52
CA ASP A 15 8.77 19.39 6.39
C ASP A 15 8.97 18.12 5.54
N ALA A 16 10.19 17.66 5.30
CA ALA A 16 10.44 16.39 4.62
C ALA A 16 9.84 15.21 5.39
N ALA A 17 10.02 15.15 6.71
CA ALA A 17 9.42 14.13 7.54
C ALA A 17 7.88 14.21 7.53
N PHE A 18 7.33 15.43 7.61
CA PHE A 18 5.90 15.70 7.58
C PHE A 18 5.27 15.27 6.25
N TYR A 19 5.77 15.75 5.10
CA TYR A 19 5.20 15.44 3.80
C TYR A 19 5.26 13.94 3.49
N TRP A 20 6.37 13.27 3.82
CA TRP A 20 6.43 11.84 3.67
C TRP A 20 5.40 11.12 4.54
N GLN A 21 5.28 11.50 5.82
CA GLN A 21 4.31 10.92 6.74
C GLN A 21 2.89 11.16 6.27
N TYR A 22 2.58 12.37 5.80
CA TYR A 22 1.28 12.73 5.26
C TYR A 22 0.91 11.85 4.06
N ILE A 23 1.80 11.75 3.07
CA ILE A 23 1.61 10.90 1.90
C ILE A 23 1.41 9.43 2.31
N ASP A 24 2.23 8.90 3.23
CA ASP A 24 2.17 7.50 3.64
C ASP A 24 0.88 7.16 4.39
N THR A 25 0.37 8.05 5.23
CA THR A 25 -0.87 7.85 5.99
C THR A 25 -2.13 8.13 5.18
N SER A 26 -2.08 9.07 4.23
CA SER A 26 -3.24 9.48 3.43
C SER A 26 -3.50 8.59 2.20
N ARG A 27 -2.75 7.51 1.99
CA ARG A 27 -2.90 6.63 0.80
C ARG A 27 -4.27 5.99 0.67
N SER A 28 -4.98 5.81 1.76
CA SER A 28 -6.36 5.31 1.78
C SER A 28 -7.40 6.43 1.86
N SER A 29 -6.98 7.69 1.91
CA SER A 29 -7.89 8.83 1.94
C SER A 29 -8.57 9.02 0.60
N VAL A 30 -9.88 9.07 0.61
CA VAL A 30 -10.72 9.32 -0.56
C VAL A 30 -10.53 10.73 -1.13
N HIS A 31 -10.02 11.66 -0.32
CA HIS A 31 -9.75 13.04 -0.70
C HIS A 31 -8.39 13.28 -1.34
N LEU A 32 -7.51 12.27 -1.36
CA LEU A 32 -6.20 12.38 -1.99
C LEU A 32 -6.31 12.09 -3.49
N SER A 33 -6.59 13.12 -4.27
CA SER A 33 -6.55 13.04 -5.73
C SER A 33 -5.12 12.87 -6.25
N TRP A 34 -4.98 12.46 -7.53
CA TRP A 34 -3.66 12.39 -8.17
C TRP A 34 -2.91 13.72 -8.12
N GLN A 35 -3.58 14.84 -8.43
CA GLN A 35 -3.00 16.17 -8.43
C GLN A 35 -2.51 16.61 -7.05
N LYS A 36 -3.29 16.33 -5.99
CA LYS A 36 -2.87 16.59 -4.61
C LYS A 36 -1.67 15.74 -4.22
N PHE A 37 -1.67 14.46 -4.60
CA PHE A 37 -0.54 13.57 -4.36
C PHE A 37 0.74 14.09 -5.04
N GLU A 38 0.66 14.49 -6.32
CA GLU A 38 1.79 15.08 -7.06
C GLU A 38 2.30 16.38 -6.43
N HIS A 39 1.39 17.21 -5.96
CA HIS A 39 1.76 18.43 -5.26
C HIS A 39 2.58 18.13 -4.00
N PHE A 40 2.08 17.25 -3.14
CA PHE A 40 2.80 16.87 -1.90
C PHE A 40 4.10 16.12 -2.18
N ASP A 41 4.16 15.29 -3.22
CA ASP A 41 5.37 14.59 -3.62
C ASP A 41 6.44 15.55 -4.15
N ARG A 42 6.06 16.63 -4.86
CA ARG A 42 6.96 17.71 -5.28
C ARG A 42 7.48 18.50 -4.08
N MET A 43 6.59 18.86 -3.13
CA MET A 43 7.01 19.54 -1.89
C MET A 43 8.03 18.68 -1.12
N LEU A 44 7.75 17.39 -0.96
CA LEU A 44 8.72 16.46 -0.38
C LEU A 44 10.06 16.49 -1.13
N GLY A 45 10.04 16.43 -2.45
CA GLY A 45 11.24 16.51 -3.29
C GLY A 45 12.07 17.76 -3.03
N ALA A 46 11.42 18.94 -3.04
CA ALA A 46 12.08 20.23 -2.80
C ALA A 46 12.76 20.30 -1.40
N HIS A 47 12.11 19.79 -0.36
CA HIS A 47 12.71 19.76 0.98
C HIS A 47 13.88 18.77 1.06
N LEU A 48 13.83 17.63 0.39
CA LEU A 48 14.94 16.68 0.30
C LEU A 48 16.13 17.28 -0.45
N GLU A 49 15.89 18.03 -1.54
CA GLU A 49 16.92 18.76 -2.27
C GLU A 49 17.57 19.83 -1.39
N GLY A 50 16.76 20.60 -0.63
CA GLY A 50 17.29 21.57 0.33
C GLY A 50 18.20 20.94 1.39
N LEU A 51 17.85 19.75 1.90
CA LEU A 51 18.69 18.99 2.82
C LEU A 51 19.99 18.48 2.14
N GLN A 52 19.91 18.07 0.89
CA GLN A 52 21.08 17.66 0.11
C GLN A 52 22.03 18.82 -0.09
N VAL A 53 21.54 20.00 -0.44
CA VAL A 53 22.34 21.24 -0.60
C VAL A 53 23.00 21.64 0.72
N ALA A 54 22.30 21.47 1.85
CA ALA A 54 22.85 21.74 3.18
C ALA A 54 23.99 20.77 3.60
N GLY A 55 24.16 19.64 2.90
CA GLY A 55 25.25 18.70 3.09
C GLY A 55 25.34 18.15 4.52
N ALA A 56 26.49 18.32 5.19
CA ALA A 56 26.71 17.83 6.54
C ALA A 56 25.71 18.42 7.58
N ALA A 57 25.31 19.68 7.41
CA ALA A 57 24.31 20.30 8.28
C ALA A 57 22.93 19.65 8.10
N GLY A 58 22.53 19.31 6.88
CA GLY A 58 21.29 18.58 6.58
C GLY A 58 21.27 17.21 7.24
N LEU A 59 22.37 16.45 7.13
CA LEU A 59 22.49 15.14 7.78
C LEU A 59 22.45 15.25 9.31
N SER A 60 23.24 16.14 9.90
CA SER A 60 23.26 16.37 11.35
C SER A 60 21.86 16.71 11.89
N THR A 61 21.15 17.61 11.21
CA THR A 61 19.80 18.05 11.61
C THR A 61 18.78 16.92 11.52
N THR A 62 18.80 16.11 10.44
CA THR A 62 17.87 14.98 10.30
C THR A 62 18.16 13.88 11.30
N LEU A 63 19.43 13.60 11.62
CA LEU A 63 19.79 12.64 12.67
C LEU A 63 19.36 13.11 14.06
N ALA A 64 19.53 14.39 14.39
CA ALA A 64 19.06 14.96 15.66
C ALA A 64 17.52 14.88 15.77
N ALA A 65 16.79 15.13 14.68
CA ALA A 65 15.34 14.98 14.64
C ALA A 65 14.92 13.51 14.86
N LEU A 66 15.61 12.55 14.24
CA LEU A 66 15.34 11.12 14.43
C LEU A 66 15.62 10.67 15.87
N ASP A 67 16.72 11.08 16.47
CA ASP A 67 17.05 10.79 17.87
C ASP A 67 15.98 11.30 18.83
N ARG A 68 15.46 12.51 18.55
CA ARG A 68 14.45 13.17 19.39
C ARG A 68 13.07 12.56 19.25
N TRP A 69 12.58 12.36 18.03
CA TRP A 69 11.17 12.04 17.78
C TRP A 69 10.91 10.56 17.56
N LYS A 70 11.88 9.81 17.04
CA LYS A 70 11.80 8.36 16.76
C LYS A 70 10.53 7.96 16.01
N LYS A 71 10.19 8.73 14.96
CA LYS A 71 9.03 8.47 14.10
C LYS A 71 9.48 8.06 12.69
N ALA A 72 8.58 7.44 11.94
CA ALA A 72 8.90 6.94 10.61
C ALA A 72 9.25 8.03 9.59
N GLY A 73 8.71 9.25 9.75
CA GLY A 73 9.02 10.39 8.89
C GLY A 73 10.46 10.85 9.06
N GLU A 74 10.93 10.97 10.30
CA GLU A 74 12.32 11.31 10.61
C GLU A 74 13.28 10.18 10.19
N ALA A 75 12.87 8.90 10.36
CA ALA A 75 13.64 7.78 9.84
C ALA A 75 13.75 7.82 8.31
N PHE A 76 12.70 8.25 7.62
CA PHE A 76 12.74 8.46 6.17
C PHE A 76 13.72 9.58 5.79
N ALA A 77 13.58 10.78 6.39
CA ALA A 77 14.41 11.92 6.05
C ALA A 77 15.90 11.66 6.34
N GLY A 78 16.21 11.16 7.56
CA GLY A 78 17.59 10.81 7.94
C GLY A 78 18.20 9.72 7.06
N SER A 79 17.43 8.67 6.75
CA SER A 79 17.88 7.60 5.86
C SER A 79 18.16 8.12 4.45
N TRP A 80 17.23 8.92 3.91
CA TRP A 80 17.39 9.44 2.54
C TRP A 80 18.62 10.32 2.41
N VAL A 81 18.85 11.25 3.36
CA VAL A 81 20.02 12.13 3.34
C VAL A 81 21.32 11.33 3.48
N ALA A 82 21.41 10.41 4.44
CA ALA A 82 22.58 9.57 4.64
C ALA A 82 22.90 8.70 3.41
N MET A 83 21.88 8.07 2.82
CA MET A 83 22.03 7.25 1.63
C MET A 83 22.39 8.09 0.41
N GLN A 84 21.77 9.25 0.24
CA GLN A 84 22.00 10.15 -0.90
C GLN A 84 23.38 10.80 -0.86
N SER A 85 23.89 11.16 0.31
CA SER A 85 25.25 11.67 0.48
C SER A 85 26.33 10.58 0.42
N GLY A 86 25.96 9.32 0.66
CA GLY A 86 26.91 8.21 0.81
C GLY A 86 27.61 8.21 2.16
N ASP A 87 27.04 8.86 3.18
CA ASP A 87 27.62 8.90 4.53
C ASP A 87 27.32 7.58 5.27
N ALA A 88 28.31 6.71 5.29
CA ALA A 88 28.21 5.40 5.94
C ALA A 88 28.03 5.50 7.46
N ALA A 89 28.67 6.48 8.11
CA ALA A 89 28.54 6.67 9.55
C ALA A 89 27.15 7.17 9.94
N GLY A 90 26.62 8.13 9.20
CA GLY A 90 25.24 8.60 9.37
C GLY A 90 24.22 7.49 9.14
N LEU A 91 24.41 6.68 8.10
CA LEU A 91 23.53 5.53 7.82
C LEU A 91 23.61 4.48 8.93
N ALA A 92 24.80 4.17 9.44
CA ALA A 92 24.99 3.25 10.56
C ALA A 92 24.25 3.74 11.83
N ARG A 93 24.32 5.05 12.13
CA ARG A 93 23.59 5.66 13.23
C ARG A 93 22.07 5.55 13.05
N VAL A 94 21.54 5.85 11.86
CA VAL A 94 20.12 5.62 11.55
C VAL A 94 19.74 4.17 11.83
N MET A 95 20.51 3.22 11.30
CA MET A 95 20.19 1.80 11.43
C MET A 95 20.28 1.29 12.87
N THR A 96 21.15 1.88 13.72
CA THR A 96 21.17 1.59 15.15
C THR A 96 19.84 1.95 15.82
N ILE A 97 19.28 3.13 15.53
CA ILE A 97 17.98 3.55 16.06
C ILE A 97 16.85 2.67 15.51
N VAL A 98 16.89 2.36 14.22
CA VAL A 98 15.87 1.54 13.54
C VAL A 98 15.84 0.12 14.10
N ARG A 99 16.98 -0.49 14.40
CA ARG A 99 17.06 -1.84 15.02
C ARG A 99 16.42 -1.90 16.39
N ALA A 100 16.44 -0.80 17.14
CA ALA A 100 15.77 -0.72 18.43
C ALA A 100 14.23 -0.69 18.32
N GLN A 101 13.68 -0.18 17.20
CA GLN A 101 12.26 -0.01 16.96
C GLN A 101 11.88 -0.31 15.48
N PRO A 102 12.17 -1.51 14.95
CA PRO A 102 12.01 -1.79 13.52
C PRO A 102 10.55 -1.71 13.06
N ASP A 103 9.61 -2.10 13.88
CA ASP A 103 8.18 -2.10 13.56
C ASP A 103 7.64 -0.70 13.26
N THR A 104 8.20 0.31 13.90
CA THR A 104 7.80 1.72 13.72
C THR A 104 8.62 2.39 12.60
N LEU A 105 9.93 2.21 12.60
CA LEU A 105 10.87 3.04 11.86
C LEU A 105 11.24 2.46 10.48
N LEU A 106 11.29 1.12 10.33
CA LEU A 106 11.81 0.47 9.13
C LEU A 106 11.08 0.88 7.85
N ARG A 107 9.78 1.20 7.95
CA ARG A 107 9.01 1.64 6.77
C ARG A 107 9.53 2.96 6.18
N GLY A 108 10.07 3.85 7.01
CA GLY A 108 10.73 5.08 6.57
C GLY A 108 11.99 4.76 5.77
N VAL A 109 12.87 3.91 6.31
CA VAL A 109 14.10 3.46 5.65
C VAL A 109 13.81 2.81 4.29
N VAL A 110 12.85 1.89 4.24
CA VAL A 110 12.41 1.21 3.00
C VAL A 110 11.95 2.22 1.95
N SER A 111 11.15 3.22 2.36
CA SER A 111 10.66 4.25 1.45
C SER A 111 11.78 5.19 0.98
N ALA A 112 12.74 5.51 1.86
CA ALA A 112 13.91 6.30 1.51
C ALA A 112 14.75 5.61 0.45
N LEU A 113 15.07 4.33 0.66
CA LEU A 113 15.83 3.52 -0.28
C LEU A 113 15.12 3.39 -1.64
N ALA A 114 13.79 3.18 -1.63
CA ALA A 114 13.01 3.09 -2.85
C ALA A 114 12.85 4.42 -3.61
N ARG A 115 13.16 5.56 -2.97
CA ARG A 115 13.11 6.89 -3.59
C ARG A 115 14.45 7.35 -4.15
N LEU A 116 15.54 6.65 -3.86
CA LEU A 116 16.86 6.99 -4.40
C LEU A 116 16.92 6.79 -5.93
N PRO A 117 17.82 7.51 -6.62
CA PRO A 117 18.24 7.15 -7.97
C PRO A 117 18.66 5.69 -8.04
N LEU A 118 18.22 4.98 -9.08
CA LEU A 118 18.42 3.53 -9.19
C LEU A 118 19.88 3.06 -9.01
N PRO A 119 20.90 3.72 -9.61
CA PRO A 119 22.30 3.29 -9.41
C PRO A 119 22.74 3.35 -7.93
N ARG A 120 22.26 4.36 -7.19
CA ARG A 120 22.60 4.50 -5.78
C ARG A 120 21.84 3.48 -4.93
N ALA A 121 20.56 3.25 -5.22
CA ALA A 121 19.78 2.19 -4.59
C ALA A 121 20.43 0.81 -4.80
N HIS A 122 20.94 0.52 -6.01
CA HIS A 122 21.61 -0.76 -6.33
C HIS A 122 22.81 -1.03 -5.43
N ASN A 123 23.64 -0.03 -5.15
CA ASN A 123 24.81 -0.22 -4.28
C ASN A 123 24.40 -0.62 -2.86
N ILE A 124 23.39 0.04 -2.31
CA ILE A 124 22.88 -0.25 -0.96
C ILE A 124 22.17 -1.60 -0.93
N LEU A 125 21.34 -1.89 -1.94
CA LEU A 125 20.64 -3.18 -2.06
C LEU A 125 21.65 -4.34 -2.09
N ARG A 126 22.72 -4.20 -2.88
CA ARG A 126 23.80 -5.21 -2.95
C ARG A 126 24.46 -5.42 -1.60
N GLN A 127 24.82 -4.33 -0.92
CA GLN A 127 25.45 -4.40 0.39
C GLN A 127 24.53 -5.06 1.45
N TRP A 128 23.25 -4.69 1.46
CA TRP A 128 22.29 -5.17 2.47
C TRP A 128 21.72 -6.55 2.18
N SER A 129 21.93 -7.08 1.00
CA SER A 129 21.54 -8.43 0.60
C SER A 129 22.72 -9.39 0.45
N SER A 130 23.92 -9.02 0.94
CA SER A 130 25.10 -9.91 1.02
C SER A 130 25.11 -10.64 2.36
N GLU A 131 25.76 -11.81 2.41
CA GLU A 131 25.98 -12.58 3.64
C GLU A 131 27.26 -12.15 4.38
N PRO A 132 27.29 -12.21 5.71
CA PRO A 132 26.16 -12.39 6.64
C PRO A 132 25.36 -11.10 6.77
N SER A 133 24.05 -11.18 6.62
CA SER A 133 23.20 -9.99 6.69
C SER A 133 22.46 -9.90 8.03
N ASP A 134 22.39 -8.67 8.54
CA ASP A 134 21.46 -8.34 9.62
C ASP A 134 20.01 -8.45 9.11
N PRO A 135 19.13 -9.19 9.81
CA PRO A 135 17.73 -9.38 9.39
C PRO A 135 16.98 -8.07 9.10
N VAL A 136 17.29 -6.98 9.80
CA VAL A 136 16.61 -5.69 9.61
C VAL A 136 17.01 -5.05 8.27
N THR A 137 18.31 -5.10 7.93
CA THR A 137 18.81 -4.60 6.64
C THR A 137 18.36 -5.48 5.49
N ALA A 138 18.35 -6.81 5.64
CA ALA A 138 17.82 -7.74 4.66
C ALA A 138 16.32 -7.47 4.37
N VAL A 139 15.51 -7.29 5.40
CA VAL A 139 14.10 -6.92 5.25
C VAL A 139 13.95 -5.57 4.55
N ALA A 140 14.79 -4.58 4.90
CA ALA A 140 14.76 -3.28 4.24
C ALA A 140 15.06 -3.40 2.74
N ALA A 141 16.10 -4.13 2.36
CA ALA A 141 16.48 -4.36 0.97
C ALA A 141 15.37 -5.08 0.19
N LEU A 142 14.89 -6.22 0.70
CA LEU A 142 13.83 -7.01 0.05
C LEU A 142 12.52 -6.23 -0.11
N ARG A 143 12.11 -5.44 0.89
CA ARG A 143 10.93 -4.58 0.79
C ARG A 143 11.13 -3.41 -0.17
N ALA A 144 12.33 -2.83 -0.24
CA ALA A 144 12.63 -1.78 -1.21
C ALA A 144 12.59 -2.34 -2.65
N VAL A 145 13.13 -3.53 -2.90
CA VAL A 145 12.98 -4.24 -4.19
C VAL A 145 11.50 -4.43 -4.54
N ALA A 146 10.67 -4.84 -3.58
CA ALA A 146 9.23 -4.97 -3.81
C ALA A 146 8.52 -3.65 -4.17
N LEU A 147 9.06 -2.49 -3.76
CA LEU A 147 8.54 -1.16 -4.09
C LEU A 147 9.06 -0.62 -5.42
N ILE A 148 10.35 -0.81 -5.70
CA ILE A 148 11.00 -0.37 -6.93
C ILE A 148 10.57 -1.24 -8.12
N GLY A 149 10.38 -2.53 -7.86
CA GLY A 149 9.99 -3.51 -8.88
C GLY A 149 11.16 -4.19 -9.57
N ALA A 150 10.91 -4.77 -10.73
CA ALA A 150 11.86 -5.55 -11.51
C ALA A 150 13.25 -4.90 -11.73
N PRO A 151 13.38 -3.59 -11.96
CA PRO A 151 14.69 -2.96 -12.13
C PRO A 151 15.66 -3.11 -10.95
N ALA A 152 15.12 -3.36 -9.74
CA ALA A 152 15.96 -3.52 -8.54
C ALA A 152 16.43 -4.96 -8.28
N LEU A 153 15.82 -5.96 -8.94
CA LEU A 153 16.16 -7.37 -8.73
C LEU A 153 17.63 -7.71 -9.00
N PRO A 154 18.27 -7.21 -10.09
CA PRO A 154 19.67 -7.49 -10.38
C PRO A 154 20.64 -6.93 -9.34
N ALA A 155 20.17 -6.05 -8.46
CA ALA A 155 20.99 -5.47 -7.39
C ALA A 155 21.06 -6.36 -6.14
N LEU A 156 20.22 -7.36 -6.01
CA LEU A 156 20.32 -8.32 -4.91
C LEU A 156 21.55 -9.23 -5.11
N SER A 157 22.39 -9.35 -4.08
CA SER A 157 23.55 -10.24 -4.09
C SER A 157 23.15 -11.71 -4.12
N LEU A 158 21.99 -12.04 -3.54
CA LEU A 158 21.44 -13.38 -3.51
C LEU A 158 19.99 -13.35 -4.04
N PRO A 159 19.57 -14.37 -4.81
CA PRO A 159 18.23 -14.40 -5.39
C PRO A 159 17.15 -14.50 -4.31
N PRO A 160 15.90 -14.08 -4.60
CA PRO A 160 14.80 -14.19 -3.64
C PRO A 160 14.59 -15.61 -3.09
N ALA A 161 14.88 -16.67 -3.86
CA ALA A 161 14.80 -18.06 -3.44
C ALA A 161 15.66 -18.35 -2.20
N HIS A 162 16.89 -17.81 -2.13
CA HIS A 162 17.77 -17.95 -0.97
C HIS A 162 17.10 -17.39 0.30
N TRP A 163 16.48 -16.21 0.20
CA TRP A 163 15.85 -15.53 1.34
C TRP A 163 14.54 -16.20 1.78
N LEU A 164 13.91 -17.00 0.93
CA LEU A 164 12.73 -17.78 1.29
C LEU A 164 13.05 -18.93 2.25
N ALA A 165 14.31 -19.37 2.33
CA ALA A 165 14.78 -20.38 3.30
C ALA A 165 15.36 -19.77 4.59
N HIS A 166 15.36 -18.46 4.77
CA HIS A 166 15.97 -17.77 5.91
C HIS A 166 15.28 -18.16 7.24
N PRO A 167 16.04 -18.36 8.36
CA PRO A 167 15.45 -18.77 9.64
C PRO A 167 14.42 -17.78 10.21
N VAL A 168 14.62 -16.49 9.97
CA VAL A 168 13.74 -15.41 10.49
C VAL A 168 12.51 -15.23 9.60
N PRO A 169 11.27 -15.41 10.13
CA PRO A 169 10.04 -15.30 9.32
C PRO A 169 9.84 -13.95 8.65
N PHE A 170 10.24 -12.86 9.28
CA PHE A 170 10.13 -11.50 8.69
C PHE A 170 10.95 -11.36 7.41
N VAL A 171 12.11 -12.03 7.33
CA VAL A 171 12.95 -12.06 6.13
C VAL A 171 12.27 -12.89 5.05
N ARG A 172 11.75 -14.10 5.38
CA ARG A 172 10.99 -14.93 4.42
C ARG A 172 9.77 -14.20 3.85
N ALA A 173 8.99 -13.53 4.71
CA ALA A 173 7.84 -12.73 4.26
C ALA A 173 8.24 -11.56 3.36
N ALA A 174 9.39 -10.89 3.64
CA ALA A 174 9.93 -9.86 2.78
C ALA A 174 10.45 -10.42 1.45
N ALA A 175 11.05 -11.61 1.46
CA ALA A 175 11.47 -12.34 0.26
C ALA A 175 10.29 -12.69 -0.66
N CYS A 176 9.14 -13.14 -0.10
CA CYS A 176 7.92 -13.34 -0.88
C CYS A 176 7.48 -12.06 -1.61
N ARG A 177 7.60 -10.89 -0.95
CA ARG A 177 7.26 -9.60 -1.57
C ARG A 177 8.22 -9.22 -2.68
N ALA A 178 9.53 -9.43 -2.50
CA ALA A 178 10.54 -9.21 -3.52
C ALA A 178 10.34 -10.16 -4.71
N ALA A 179 10.11 -11.44 -4.44
CA ALA A 179 9.83 -12.45 -5.46
C ALA A 179 8.60 -12.10 -6.32
N ALA A 180 7.60 -11.43 -5.73
CA ALA A 180 6.46 -10.96 -6.49
C ALA A 180 6.81 -9.89 -7.55
N ALA A 181 7.97 -9.21 -7.43
CA ALA A 181 8.47 -8.27 -8.43
C ALA A 181 9.11 -8.98 -9.64
N THR A 182 9.57 -10.24 -9.50
CA THR A 182 10.12 -11.03 -10.62
C THR A 182 9.08 -11.30 -11.68
N ARG A 183 7.82 -11.44 -11.29
CA ARG A 183 6.71 -11.70 -12.20
C ARG A 183 6.34 -10.51 -13.08
N SER A 184 6.77 -9.32 -12.69
CA SER A 184 6.59 -8.09 -13.46
C SER A 184 7.72 -7.85 -14.47
N ALA A 185 8.70 -8.76 -14.55
CA ALA A 185 9.73 -8.68 -15.56
C ALA A 185 9.27 -9.39 -16.82
N THR A 186 9.54 -8.80 -17.98
CA THR A 186 9.39 -9.39 -19.30
C THR A 186 10.08 -10.77 -19.32
N PRO A 187 9.64 -11.74 -20.14
CA PRO A 187 10.28 -13.05 -20.20
C PRO A 187 11.80 -12.89 -20.31
N TRP A 188 12.50 -13.46 -19.35
CA TRP A 188 13.95 -13.37 -19.24
C TRP A 188 14.59 -14.03 -20.46
N GLN A 189 15.29 -13.23 -21.26
CA GLN A 189 15.95 -13.73 -22.48
C GLN A 189 17.30 -14.40 -22.20
N HIS A 190 17.76 -14.45 -20.91
CA HIS A 190 19.03 -15.06 -20.53
C HIS A 190 18.81 -16.27 -19.62
N GLU A 191 19.37 -17.41 -19.96
CA GLU A 191 19.24 -18.70 -19.25
C GLU A 191 19.48 -18.66 -17.73
N PRO A 192 20.51 -17.98 -17.20
CA PRO A 192 20.74 -17.95 -15.75
C PRO A 192 19.59 -17.32 -14.96
N MET A 193 18.91 -16.35 -15.55
CA MET A 193 17.79 -15.65 -14.91
C MET A 193 16.49 -16.47 -15.00
N ALA A 194 16.33 -17.28 -16.03
CA ALA A 194 15.20 -18.19 -16.17
C ALA A 194 15.25 -19.31 -15.11
N SER A 195 16.43 -19.87 -14.84
CA SER A 195 16.62 -20.85 -13.77
C SER A 195 16.31 -20.27 -12.40
N GLN A 196 16.83 -19.07 -12.07
CA GLN A 196 16.55 -18.38 -10.81
C GLN A 196 15.05 -18.08 -10.63
N ALA A 197 14.35 -17.74 -11.72
CA ALA A 197 12.91 -17.51 -11.68
C ALA A 197 12.14 -18.81 -11.39
N HIS A 198 12.59 -19.94 -11.94
CA HIS A 198 12.01 -21.25 -11.66
C HIS A 198 12.21 -21.66 -10.21
N ASP A 199 13.43 -21.56 -9.69
CA ASP A 199 13.77 -21.87 -8.30
C ASP A 199 12.96 -20.99 -7.32
N THR A 200 12.81 -19.71 -7.65
CA THR A 200 12.00 -18.77 -6.84
C THR A 200 10.52 -19.17 -6.87
N ALA A 201 9.98 -19.60 -8.01
CA ALA A 201 8.60 -20.07 -8.11
C ALA A 201 8.36 -21.32 -7.27
N ALA A 202 9.27 -22.30 -7.34
CA ALA A 202 9.20 -23.52 -6.53
C ALA A 202 9.27 -23.23 -5.03
N ALA A 203 10.21 -22.36 -4.62
CA ALA A 203 10.34 -21.94 -3.21
C ALA A 203 9.11 -21.18 -2.70
N LEU A 204 8.44 -20.37 -3.54
CA LEU A 204 7.17 -19.72 -3.19
C LEU A 204 6.05 -20.71 -2.96
N VAL A 205 5.98 -21.79 -3.76
CA VAL A 205 4.98 -22.85 -3.57
C VAL A 205 5.20 -23.59 -2.24
N GLN A 206 6.45 -23.87 -1.87
CA GLN A 206 6.79 -24.41 -0.56
C GLN A 206 6.39 -23.46 0.57
N ALA A 207 6.61 -22.16 0.41
CA ALA A 207 6.26 -21.14 1.40
C ALA A 207 4.73 -20.97 1.62
N LEU A 208 3.88 -21.54 0.76
CA LEU A 208 2.44 -21.64 1.03
C LEU A 208 2.12 -22.55 2.24
N GLY A 209 3.03 -23.45 2.59
CA GLY A 209 2.95 -24.33 3.77
C GLY A 209 3.79 -23.86 4.95
N ASP A 210 4.38 -22.66 4.93
CA ASP A 210 5.25 -22.15 6.01
C ASP A 210 4.57 -22.18 7.37
N SER A 211 5.33 -22.36 8.44
CA SER A 211 4.82 -22.31 9.81
C SER A 211 4.30 -20.90 10.18
N ASP A 212 4.95 -19.86 9.66
CA ASP A 212 4.57 -18.46 9.93
C ASP A 212 3.41 -18.01 9.05
N HIS A 213 2.41 -17.41 9.69
CA HIS A 213 1.19 -16.96 9.07
C HIS A 213 1.39 -15.84 8.03
N ALA A 214 2.31 -14.91 8.31
CA ALA A 214 2.59 -13.81 7.39
C ALA A 214 3.38 -14.29 6.16
N VAL A 215 4.25 -15.27 6.32
CA VAL A 215 4.96 -15.90 5.21
C VAL A 215 3.98 -16.58 4.27
N ARG A 216 3.05 -17.40 4.80
CA ARG A 216 2.00 -18.05 3.99
C ARG A 216 1.19 -17.05 3.18
N ALA A 217 0.74 -15.97 3.82
CA ALA A 217 -0.06 -14.96 3.15
C ALA A 217 0.71 -14.22 2.04
N GLU A 218 1.96 -13.82 2.31
CA GLU A 218 2.77 -13.13 1.29
C GLU A 218 3.21 -14.08 0.16
N ALA A 219 3.43 -15.37 0.44
CA ALA A 219 3.65 -16.39 -0.56
C ALA A 219 2.41 -16.59 -1.46
N ALA A 220 1.22 -16.63 -0.87
CA ALA A 220 -0.04 -16.72 -1.61
C ALA A 220 -0.28 -15.49 -2.51
N ILE A 221 0.03 -14.28 -2.03
CA ILE A 221 -0.01 -13.06 -2.82
C ILE A 221 0.98 -13.12 -3.99
N ALA A 222 2.19 -13.62 -3.74
CA ALA A 222 3.21 -13.76 -4.77
C ALA A 222 2.86 -14.83 -5.82
N SER A 223 2.26 -15.95 -5.43
CA SER A 223 1.93 -17.09 -6.31
C SER A 223 0.59 -16.92 -7.02
N GLY A 224 -0.35 -16.14 -6.46
CA GLY A 224 -1.76 -16.08 -6.88
C GLY A 224 -2.02 -15.57 -8.31
N GLY A 225 -1.05 -14.94 -8.96
CA GLY A 225 -1.16 -14.56 -10.37
C GLY A 225 -0.78 -15.69 -11.34
N SER A 226 -0.20 -16.82 -10.87
CA SER A 226 0.06 -18.01 -11.70
C SER A 226 -1.20 -18.84 -11.81
N ALA A 227 -1.60 -19.18 -13.02
CA ALA A 227 -2.78 -20.02 -13.26
C ALA A 227 -2.64 -21.39 -12.54
N ALA A 228 -1.44 -21.99 -12.56
CA ALA A 228 -1.17 -23.27 -11.93
C ALA A 228 -1.33 -23.27 -10.41
N HIS A 229 -1.10 -22.14 -9.75
CA HIS A 229 -1.09 -22.07 -8.27
C HIS A 229 -2.23 -21.21 -7.71
N ARG A 230 -3.08 -20.64 -8.57
CA ARG A 230 -4.13 -19.68 -8.18
C ARG A 230 -5.11 -20.26 -7.16
N ALA A 231 -5.58 -21.47 -7.37
CA ALA A 231 -6.56 -22.11 -6.47
C ALA A 231 -5.95 -22.36 -5.08
N GLN A 232 -4.72 -22.87 -5.01
CA GLN A 232 -4.01 -23.11 -3.76
C GLN A 232 -3.71 -21.78 -3.05
N ALA A 233 -3.23 -20.78 -3.77
CA ALA A 233 -2.95 -19.44 -3.24
C ALA A 233 -4.22 -18.79 -2.68
N LEU A 234 -5.35 -18.89 -3.39
CA LEU A 234 -6.64 -18.41 -2.92
C LEU A 234 -7.02 -19.06 -1.59
N ALA A 235 -6.99 -20.39 -1.51
CA ALA A 235 -7.36 -21.12 -0.29
C ALA A 235 -6.46 -20.79 0.90
N VAL A 236 -5.15 -20.61 0.68
CA VAL A 236 -4.20 -20.22 1.72
C VAL A 236 -4.45 -18.78 2.17
N LEU A 237 -4.57 -17.83 1.23
CA LEU A 237 -4.79 -16.43 1.57
C LEU A 237 -6.11 -16.20 2.28
N TRP A 238 -7.17 -16.92 1.88
CA TRP A 238 -8.48 -16.87 2.54
C TRP A 238 -8.37 -17.22 4.03
N ARG A 239 -7.77 -18.36 4.35
CA ARG A 239 -7.53 -18.76 5.74
C ARG A 239 -6.69 -17.75 6.51
N CYS A 240 -5.67 -17.19 5.86
CA CYS A 240 -4.83 -16.15 6.45
C CYS A 240 -5.62 -14.87 6.75
N VAL A 241 -6.51 -14.45 5.85
CA VAL A 241 -7.36 -13.26 6.05
C VAL A 241 -8.34 -13.46 7.19
N VAL A 242 -9.03 -14.62 7.26
CA VAL A 242 -9.97 -14.90 8.34
C VAL A 242 -9.28 -14.90 9.70
N ALA A 243 -8.14 -15.58 9.82
CA ALA A 243 -7.37 -15.59 11.07
C ALA A 243 -6.83 -14.19 11.44
N GLN A 244 -6.40 -13.39 10.45
CA GLN A 244 -5.93 -12.03 10.69
C GLN A 244 -7.08 -11.08 11.09
N ALA A 245 -8.29 -11.28 10.56
CA ALA A 245 -9.46 -10.52 10.96
C ALA A 245 -9.81 -10.79 12.43
N ALA A 246 -9.83 -12.05 12.86
CA ALA A 246 -10.03 -12.41 14.26
C ALA A 246 -8.95 -11.80 15.18
N HIS A 247 -7.68 -11.86 14.76
CA HIS A 247 -6.59 -11.24 15.52
C HIS A 247 -6.76 -9.70 15.61
N ALA A 248 -7.14 -9.03 14.54
CA ALA A 248 -7.35 -7.58 14.53
C ALA A 248 -8.49 -7.14 15.46
N GLN A 249 -9.55 -7.96 15.59
CA GLN A 249 -10.66 -7.69 16.52
C GLN A 249 -10.23 -7.77 17.98
N GLN A 250 -9.32 -8.67 18.30
CA GLN A 250 -8.82 -8.87 19.69
C GLN A 250 -7.71 -7.90 20.07
N ALA A 251 -6.94 -7.41 19.10
CA ALA A 251 -5.82 -6.52 19.32
C ALA A 251 -6.29 -5.11 19.74
N THR A 252 -5.48 -4.41 20.52
CA THR A 252 -5.74 -3.05 20.99
C THR A 252 -4.59 -2.10 20.67
N GLY A 253 -4.86 -0.79 20.70
CA GLY A 253 -3.85 0.25 20.57
C GLY A 253 -2.99 0.12 19.29
N TRP A 254 -1.69 0.21 19.45
CA TRP A 254 -0.73 0.11 18.35
C TRP A 254 -0.76 -1.27 17.65
N PHE A 255 -0.94 -2.36 18.40
CA PHE A 255 -1.04 -3.71 17.84
C PHE A 255 -2.24 -3.86 16.91
N ARG A 256 -3.38 -3.26 17.25
CA ARG A 256 -4.55 -3.21 16.41
C ARG A 256 -4.27 -2.49 15.09
N GLN A 257 -3.61 -1.34 15.14
CA GLN A 257 -3.25 -0.60 13.93
C GLN A 257 -2.35 -1.43 12.99
N GLN A 258 -1.40 -2.20 13.54
CA GLN A 258 -0.55 -3.09 12.75
C GLN A 258 -1.35 -4.26 12.16
N ALA A 259 -2.24 -4.86 12.97
CA ALA A 259 -3.12 -5.94 12.53
C ALA A 259 -4.06 -5.48 11.40
N ASP A 260 -4.67 -4.30 11.51
CA ASP A 260 -5.56 -3.71 10.50
C ASP A 260 -4.80 -3.40 9.19
N ARG A 261 -3.57 -2.88 9.26
CA ARG A 261 -2.73 -2.63 8.08
C ARG A 261 -2.40 -3.93 7.34
N ARG A 262 -2.10 -5.00 8.09
CA ARG A 262 -1.81 -6.32 7.54
C ARG A 262 -3.06 -6.93 6.91
N LEU A 263 -4.19 -6.90 7.63
CA LEU A 263 -5.49 -7.35 7.13
C LEU A 263 -5.87 -6.63 5.84
N SER A 264 -5.82 -5.29 5.83
CA SER A 264 -6.14 -4.49 4.64
C SER A 264 -5.27 -4.85 3.44
N ARG A 265 -3.98 -5.12 3.65
CA ARG A 265 -3.08 -5.54 2.57
C ARG A 265 -3.53 -6.89 1.99
N TRP A 266 -3.70 -7.90 2.84
CA TRP A 266 -4.02 -9.26 2.38
C TRP A 266 -5.40 -9.33 1.75
N LEU A 267 -6.35 -8.59 2.32
CA LEU A 267 -7.74 -8.53 1.84
C LEU A 267 -7.84 -7.95 0.42
N ARG A 268 -7.07 -6.91 0.10
CA ARG A 268 -7.02 -6.32 -1.24
C ARG A 268 -6.53 -7.32 -2.30
N HIS A 269 -5.55 -8.14 -1.94
CA HIS A 269 -5.05 -9.20 -2.82
C HIS A 269 -6.03 -10.37 -2.90
N LEU A 270 -6.65 -10.76 -1.79
CA LEU A 270 -7.69 -11.78 -1.78
C LEU A 270 -8.83 -11.39 -2.71
N ALA A 271 -9.32 -10.16 -2.64
CA ALA A 271 -10.38 -9.66 -3.50
C ALA A 271 -10.06 -9.79 -5.00
N CYS A 272 -8.79 -9.65 -5.39
CA CYS A 272 -8.38 -9.86 -6.78
C CYS A 272 -8.35 -11.34 -7.19
N LEU A 273 -8.15 -12.26 -6.25
CA LEU A 273 -8.06 -13.71 -6.50
C LEU A 273 -9.41 -14.41 -6.49
N VAL A 274 -10.35 -13.93 -5.67
CA VAL A 274 -11.69 -14.52 -5.54
C VAL A 274 -12.45 -14.42 -6.86
N PRO A 275 -13.03 -15.54 -7.36
CA PRO A 275 -13.91 -15.50 -8.52
C PRO A 275 -15.18 -14.67 -8.26
N MET A 276 -15.77 -14.18 -9.34
CA MET A 276 -17.08 -13.53 -9.27
C MET A 276 -18.14 -14.50 -8.74
N ARG A 277 -19.07 -13.98 -7.95
CA ARG A 277 -20.19 -14.76 -7.37
C ARG A 277 -19.73 -15.98 -6.56
N HIS A 278 -18.54 -15.89 -5.94
CA HIS A 278 -18.05 -16.97 -5.08
C HIS A 278 -19.01 -17.18 -3.89
N PRO A 279 -19.50 -18.41 -3.66
CA PRO A 279 -20.60 -18.67 -2.70
C PRO A 279 -20.20 -18.32 -1.26
N ASP A 280 -18.95 -18.52 -0.87
CA ASP A 280 -18.49 -18.32 0.50
C ASP A 280 -18.23 -16.85 0.88
N VAL A 281 -18.38 -15.90 -0.06
CA VAL A 281 -18.13 -14.48 0.25
C VAL A 281 -19.11 -13.93 1.27
N GLN A 282 -20.37 -14.40 1.28
CA GLN A 282 -21.33 -14.01 2.32
C GLN A 282 -20.83 -14.42 3.71
N GLY A 283 -20.29 -15.64 3.84
CA GLY A 283 -19.65 -16.09 5.06
C GLY A 283 -18.41 -15.27 5.44
N LEU A 284 -17.63 -14.83 4.47
CA LEU A 284 -16.44 -14.00 4.71
C LEU A 284 -16.83 -12.67 5.39
N TYR A 285 -17.91 -12.02 4.96
CA TYR A 285 -18.36 -10.76 5.55
C TYR A 285 -18.68 -10.88 7.05
N ALA A 286 -19.14 -12.04 7.51
CA ALA A 286 -19.41 -12.28 8.93
C ALA A 286 -18.15 -12.25 9.81
N PHE A 287 -16.97 -12.54 9.25
CA PHE A 287 -15.71 -12.52 9.96
C PHE A 287 -14.95 -11.19 9.84
N LEU A 288 -15.31 -10.34 8.86
CA LEU A 288 -14.59 -9.10 8.63
C LEU A 288 -15.13 -7.95 9.47
N PRO A 289 -14.27 -7.09 10.03
CA PRO A 289 -14.70 -5.76 10.47
C PRO A 289 -15.42 -5.04 9.33
N PRO A 290 -16.51 -4.29 9.59
CA PRO A 290 -17.36 -3.71 8.54
C PRO A 290 -16.57 -2.91 7.49
N ARG A 291 -15.65 -2.06 7.93
CA ARG A 291 -14.81 -1.27 7.02
C ARG A 291 -13.89 -2.14 6.15
N ALA A 292 -13.42 -3.26 6.68
CA ALA A 292 -12.64 -4.24 5.90
C ALA A 292 -13.51 -4.95 4.87
N GLY A 293 -14.76 -5.28 5.21
CA GLY A 293 -15.76 -5.82 4.27
C GLY A 293 -16.05 -4.85 3.11
N LEU A 294 -16.25 -3.56 3.41
CA LEU A 294 -16.41 -2.52 2.39
C LEU A 294 -15.17 -2.40 1.49
N CYS A 295 -13.98 -2.47 2.07
CA CYS A 295 -12.72 -2.48 1.31
C CYS A 295 -12.62 -3.71 0.39
N PHE A 296 -13.07 -4.89 0.85
CA PHE A 296 -13.13 -6.10 0.03
C PHE A 296 -14.11 -5.91 -1.13
N ALA A 297 -15.34 -5.44 -0.88
CA ALA A 297 -16.35 -5.19 -1.90
C ALA A 297 -15.84 -4.29 -3.01
N LEU A 298 -15.17 -3.17 -2.62
CA LEU A 298 -14.55 -2.23 -3.55
C LEU A 298 -13.48 -2.88 -4.43
N HIS A 299 -12.57 -3.66 -3.84
CA HIS A 299 -11.47 -4.28 -4.59
C HIS A 299 -11.92 -5.49 -5.41
N HIS A 300 -12.97 -6.18 -4.97
CA HIS A 300 -13.54 -7.30 -5.72
C HIS A 300 -14.37 -6.82 -6.92
N GLY A 301 -15.16 -5.77 -6.74
CA GLY A 301 -15.95 -5.16 -7.80
C GLY A 301 -17.13 -5.99 -8.30
N ASP A 302 -17.57 -7.03 -7.55
CA ASP A 302 -18.74 -7.81 -7.91
C ASP A 302 -20.02 -7.04 -7.59
N PRO A 303 -20.94 -6.80 -8.56
CA PRO A 303 -22.21 -6.16 -8.31
C PRO A 303 -23.06 -6.83 -7.21
N ALA A 304 -22.88 -8.13 -6.98
CA ALA A 304 -23.55 -8.86 -5.91
C ALA A 304 -23.25 -8.28 -4.51
N HIS A 305 -22.12 -7.56 -4.35
CA HIS A 305 -21.76 -6.92 -3.08
C HIS A 305 -22.53 -5.64 -2.79
N LEU A 306 -23.22 -5.05 -3.77
CA LEU A 306 -23.97 -3.81 -3.57
C LEU A 306 -25.03 -3.94 -2.47
N HIS A 307 -25.60 -5.14 -2.28
CA HIS A 307 -26.52 -5.39 -1.17
C HIS A 307 -25.83 -5.24 0.20
N TYR A 308 -24.63 -5.81 0.35
CA TYR A 308 -23.83 -5.63 1.58
C TYR A 308 -23.44 -4.17 1.77
N VAL A 309 -22.97 -3.49 0.71
CA VAL A 309 -22.54 -2.09 0.79
C VAL A 309 -23.69 -1.18 1.24
N THR A 310 -24.89 -1.33 0.63
CA THR A 310 -26.05 -0.53 1.01
C THR A 310 -26.58 -0.86 2.41
N SER A 311 -26.47 -2.12 2.87
CA SER A 311 -26.83 -2.46 4.26
C SER A 311 -25.96 -1.72 5.27
N ARG A 312 -24.69 -1.40 4.93
CA ARG A 312 -23.78 -0.65 5.81
C ARG A 312 -24.11 0.84 5.89
N ILE A 313 -24.86 1.39 4.95
CA ILE A 313 -25.34 2.78 5.01
C ILE A 313 -26.30 2.99 6.21
N ALA A 314 -27.00 1.94 6.65
CA ALA A 314 -27.87 2.00 7.84
C ALA A 314 -27.11 2.17 9.16
N HIS A 315 -25.78 2.03 9.16
CA HIS A 315 -24.93 2.14 10.36
C HIS A 315 -24.16 3.45 10.33
N PRO A 316 -24.42 4.38 11.26
CA PRO A 316 -23.83 5.73 11.23
C PRO A 316 -22.30 5.77 11.11
N GLU A 317 -21.60 4.83 11.78
CA GLU A 317 -20.15 4.73 11.80
C GLU A 317 -19.53 4.29 10.45
N ASP A 318 -20.32 3.67 9.59
CA ASP A 318 -19.87 3.20 8.27
C ASP A 318 -20.52 3.96 7.11
N ALA A 319 -21.64 4.66 7.36
CA ALA A 319 -22.54 5.17 6.34
C ALA A 319 -21.83 6.00 5.25
N ARG A 320 -20.98 6.96 5.65
CA ARG A 320 -20.25 7.83 4.71
C ARG A 320 -19.29 7.03 3.83
N TYR A 321 -18.53 6.13 4.44
CA TYR A 321 -17.58 5.28 3.70
C TYR A 321 -18.31 4.26 2.81
N ALA A 322 -19.42 3.69 3.29
CA ALA A 322 -20.26 2.80 2.49
C ALA A 322 -20.86 3.52 1.28
N GLY A 323 -21.34 4.77 1.46
CA GLY A 323 -21.80 5.62 0.37
C GLY A 323 -20.73 5.89 -0.67
N TRP A 324 -19.52 6.22 -0.21
CA TRP A 324 -18.38 6.40 -1.11
C TRP A 324 -18.02 5.11 -1.88
N VAL A 325 -18.04 3.94 -1.23
CA VAL A 325 -17.82 2.64 -1.89
C VAL A 325 -18.92 2.37 -2.91
N TRP A 326 -20.19 2.64 -2.56
CA TRP A 326 -21.32 2.48 -3.46
C TRP A 326 -21.17 3.37 -4.70
N GLN A 327 -20.90 4.67 -4.53
CA GLN A 327 -20.61 5.60 -5.62
C GLN A 327 -19.46 5.11 -6.49
N THR A 328 -18.38 4.65 -5.86
CA THR A 328 -17.19 4.17 -6.60
C THR A 328 -17.48 2.91 -7.40
N LEU A 329 -18.33 2.03 -6.95
CA LEU A 329 -18.72 0.84 -7.71
C LEU A 329 -19.71 1.20 -8.82
N THR A 330 -20.77 1.94 -8.48
CA THR A 330 -21.88 2.22 -9.41
C THR A 330 -21.61 3.34 -10.41
N GLY A 331 -20.68 4.25 -10.07
CA GLY A 331 -20.44 5.49 -10.85
C GLY A 331 -21.53 6.54 -10.69
N ILE A 332 -22.52 6.30 -9.84
CA ILE A 332 -23.58 7.28 -9.56
C ILE A 332 -23.02 8.29 -8.57
N ASP A 333 -23.10 9.56 -8.92
CA ASP A 333 -22.64 10.65 -8.06
C ASP A 333 -23.55 10.76 -6.82
N LEU A 334 -22.99 10.54 -5.65
CA LEU A 334 -23.73 10.62 -4.39
C LEU A 334 -24.14 12.06 -4.05
N GLU A 335 -23.43 13.07 -4.59
CA GLU A 335 -23.80 14.49 -4.41
C GLU A 335 -24.96 14.93 -5.32
N ALA A 336 -25.43 14.03 -6.20
CA ALA A 336 -26.60 14.31 -7.01
C ALA A 336 -27.84 14.61 -6.13
N PRO A 337 -28.76 15.50 -6.59
CA PRO A 337 -29.92 15.89 -5.80
C PRO A 337 -30.74 14.70 -5.30
N GLY A 338 -31.03 14.69 -4.00
CA GLY A 338 -31.88 13.71 -3.35
C GLY A 338 -31.20 12.43 -2.87
N LEU A 339 -29.87 12.28 -3.08
CA LEU A 339 -29.12 11.10 -2.59
C LEU A 339 -28.42 11.34 -1.25
N VAL A 340 -28.29 12.60 -0.83
CA VAL A 340 -27.67 13.00 0.44
C VAL A 340 -28.76 13.18 1.49
N ALA A 341 -28.60 12.56 2.64
CA ALA A 341 -29.44 12.80 3.80
C ALA A 341 -29.19 14.24 4.32
N GLN A 342 -30.27 14.90 4.77
CA GLN A 342 -30.13 16.13 5.53
C GLN A 342 -29.42 15.79 6.84
N GLU A 343 -28.23 16.36 7.06
CA GLU A 343 -27.61 16.26 8.38
C GLU A 343 -28.53 16.96 9.38
N PRO A 344 -28.90 16.27 10.48
CA PRO A 344 -29.54 17.01 11.57
C PRO A 344 -28.58 18.14 11.95
N GLU A 345 -29.08 19.38 12.00
CA GLU A 345 -28.31 20.50 12.55
C GLU A 345 -27.80 20.05 13.92
N LEU A 346 -26.55 19.63 13.96
CA LEU A 346 -25.87 19.45 15.21
C LEU A 346 -25.88 20.82 15.87
N LEU A 347 -26.81 20.99 16.81
CA LEU A 347 -26.87 22.16 17.66
C LEU A 347 -25.44 22.44 18.10
N GLN A 348 -24.88 23.56 17.66
CA GLN A 348 -23.51 24.02 17.97
C GLN A 348 -23.25 24.21 19.49
N THR A 349 -24.14 23.70 20.32
CA THR A 349 -24.21 23.87 21.77
C THR A 349 -23.33 22.92 22.57
N ASP A 350 -22.77 21.84 22.00
CA ASP A 350 -21.99 20.86 22.78
C ASP A 350 -20.45 20.93 22.61
N LEU A 351 -19.93 22.04 22.06
CA LEU A 351 -18.47 22.27 22.00
C LEU A 351 -17.82 22.67 23.32
N ARG A 352 -18.54 22.64 24.46
CA ARG A 352 -18.04 23.04 25.80
C ARG A 352 -17.59 21.88 26.70
N GLY A 353 -17.66 20.64 26.21
CA GLY A 353 -17.02 19.53 26.90
C GLY A 353 -15.50 19.52 26.70
N PRO A 354 -14.71 18.91 27.63
CA PRO A 354 -13.30 18.71 27.37
C PRO A 354 -13.18 17.97 26.04
N VAL A 355 -12.43 18.54 25.10
CA VAL A 355 -12.10 17.95 23.81
C VAL A 355 -11.28 16.68 24.10
N THR A 356 -11.94 15.61 24.50
CA THR A 356 -11.42 14.29 24.28
C THR A 356 -11.19 14.27 22.78
N ALA A 357 -9.92 14.21 22.37
CA ALA A 357 -9.49 14.27 20.99
C ALA A 357 -10.47 13.44 20.15
N ALA A 358 -11.48 14.12 19.62
CA ALA A 358 -12.42 13.52 18.70
C ALA A 358 -11.54 12.91 17.64
N ARG A 359 -11.56 11.60 17.46
CA ARG A 359 -10.95 10.97 16.32
C ARG A 359 -11.47 11.77 15.15
N LEU A 360 -10.58 12.53 14.50
CA LEU A 360 -10.92 13.17 13.24
C LEU A 360 -11.53 12.06 12.42
N ASP A 361 -12.84 12.15 12.17
CA ASP A 361 -13.57 11.14 11.44
C ASP A 361 -12.84 11.00 10.11
N ALA A 362 -12.28 9.83 9.84
CA ALA A 362 -11.52 9.57 8.63
C ALA A 362 -12.39 9.77 7.37
N ASP A 363 -13.71 9.80 7.56
CA ASP A 363 -14.73 9.96 6.55
C ASP A 363 -15.35 11.38 6.56
N SER A 364 -14.82 12.27 7.41
CA SER A 364 -15.23 13.68 7.44
C SER A 364 -15.11 14.32 6.06
N GLY A 365 -16.15 15.02 5.63
CA GLY A 365 -16.23 15.62 4.30
C GLY A 365 -16.75 14.68 3.22
N LEU A 366 -17.05 13.42 3.51
CA LEU A 366 -17.87 12.58 2.63
C LEU A 366 -19.37 12.86 2.88
N PRO A 367 -20.19 12.93 1.81
CA PRO A 367 -21.64 13.09 1.97
C PRO A 367 -22.23 11.94 2.76
N LEU A 368 -23.22 12.24 3.61
CA LEU A 368 -24.01 11.24 4.32
C LEU A 368 -25.10 10.75 3.36
N PRO A 369 -25.10 9.47 2.94
CA PRO A 369 -26.11 8.99 2.00
C PRO A 369 -27.49 8.84 2.63
N ASP A 370 -28.55 9.18 1.88
CA ASP A 370 -29.91 8.74 2.21
C ASP A 370 -30.09 7.29 1.78
N LEU A 371 -30.37 6.41 2.75
CA LEU A 371 -30.46 4.97 2.51
C LEU A 371 -31.55 4.60 1.51
N LEU A 372 -32.76 5.22 1.64
CA LEU A 372 -33.90 4.88 0.78
C LEU A 372 -33.65 5.39 -0.65
N ALA A 373 -33.13 6.60 -0.78
CA ALA A 373 -32.79 7.18 -2.07
C ALA A 373 -31.70 6.38 -2.80
N VAL A 374 -30.64 5.98 -2.09
CA VAL A 374 -29.58 5.13 -2.63
C VAL A 374 -30.12 3.76 -3.06
N GLN A 375 -30.99 3.12 -2.27
CA GLN A 375 -31.61 1.85 -2.64
C GLN A 375 -32.49 1.98 -3.88
N ASN A 376 -33.25 3.07 -4.01
CA ASN A 376 -34.08 3.34 -5.17
C ASN A 376 -33.21 3.59 -6.43
N ALA A 377 -32.17 4.40 -6.31
CA ALA A 377 -31.23 4.64 -7.40
C ALA A 377 -30.56 3.33 -7.85
N GLN A 378 -30.17 2.47 -6.91
CA GLN A 378 -29.57 1.18 -7.23
C GLN A 378 -30.53 0.25 -7.99
N ARG A 379 -31.84 0.25 -7.66
CA ARG A 379 -32.86 -0.54 -8.38
C ARG A 379 -33.09 -0.03 -9.79
N ALA A 380 -32.97 1.28 -10.01
CA ALA A 380 -33.16 1.90 -11.32
C ALA A 380 -32.02 1.58 -12.31
N VAL A 381 -30.83 1.28 -11.79
CA VAL A 381 -29.65 0.95 -12.62
C VAL A 381 -29.56 -0.56 -12.77
N ARG A 382 -29.81 -1.06 -13.97
CA ARG A 382 -29.50 -2.43 -14.33
C ARG A 382 -28.01 -2.49 -14.70
N PHE A 383 -27.21 -3.02 -13.79
CA PHE A 383 -25.85 -3.41 -14.15
C PHE A 383 -25.94 -4.69 -14.96
N ASP A 384 -25.92 -4.55 -16.27
CA ASP A 384 -25.90 -5.68 -17.22
C ASP A 384 -24.49 -6.31 -17.22
N ALA A 385 -24.00 -6.58 -16.01
CA ALA A 385 -22.77 -7.29 -15.80
C ALA A 385 -23.04 -8.75 -16.17
N GLY A 386 -22.65 -9.14 -17.35
CA GLY A 386 -22.55 -10.56 -17.73
C GLY A 386 -21.86 -11.33 -16.61
N ALA A 387 -22.10 -12.62 -16.50
CA ALA A 387 -21.83 -13.46 -15.34
C ALA A 387 -20.41 -13.40 -14.73
N ASN A 388 -19.47 -12.66 -15.30
CA ASN A 388 -18.05 -12.64 -14.88
C ASN A 388 -17.34 -11.29 -14.99
N GLN A 389 -18.09 -10.17 -14.89
CA GLN A 389 -17.48 -8.83 -15.08
C GLN A 389 -17.54 -8.01 -13.80
N ARG A 390 -16.39 -7.44 -13.44
CA ARG A 390 -16.24 -6.53 -12.29
C ARG A 390 -16.63 -5.12 -12.69
N LEU A 391 -17.17 -4.36 -11.73
CA LEU A 391 -17.48 -2.93 -11.86
C LEU A 391 -16.44 -2.09 -11.11
N LEU A 392 -16.10 -0.95 -11.70
CA LEU A 392 -15.34 0.11 -11.02
C LEU A 392 -15.66 1.44 -11.68
N CYS A 393 -16.06 2.43 -10.89
CA CYS A 393 -16.49 3.76 -11.33
C CYS A 393 -17.56 3.68 -12.45
N GLY A 394 -18.57 2.84 -12.24
CA GLY A 394 -19.72 2.67 -13.13
C GLY A 394 -19.47 1.97 -14.45
N ARG A 395 -18.24 1.49 -14.68
CA ARG A 395 -17.86 0.79 -15.91
C ARG A 395 -17.39 -0.62 -15.61
N LEU A 396 -17.55 -1.48 -16.60
CA LEU A 396 -16.95 -2.82 -16.59
C LEU A 396 -15.43 -2.71 -16.63
N VAL A 397 -14.76 -3.48 -15.79
CA VAL A 397 -13.30 -3.46 -15.67
C VAL A 397 -12.64 -4.06 -16.92
N THR A 398 -12.01 -3.19 -17.71
CA THR A 398 -11.08 -3.53 -18.80
C THR A 398 -9.69 -3.03 -18.46
N ASP A 399 -8.66 -3.54 -19.16
CA ASP A 399 -7.28 -3.11 -18.88
C ASP A 399 -7.08 -1.62 -19.24
N ALA A 400 -7.69 -1.17 -20.35
CA ALA A 400 -7.67 0.24 -20.76
C ALA A 400 -8.34 1.15 -19.71
N TRP A 401 -9.50 0.73 -19.17
CA TRP A 401 -10.19 1.48 -18.12
C TRP A 401 -9.36 1.57 -16.83
N LEU A 402 -8.69 0.49 -16.45
CA LEU A 402 -7.80 0.51 -15.28
C LEU A 402 -6.62 1.46 -15.47
N VAL A 403 -6.04 1.54 -16.68
CA VAL A 403 -4.95 2.48 -16.97
C VAL A 403 -5.45 3.92 -16.94
N GLU A 404 -6.65 4.21 -17.46
CA GLU A 404 -7.30 5.53 -17.37
C GLU A 404 -7.50 5.96 -15.90
N LEU A 405 -7.98 5.06 -15.04
CA LEU A 405 -8.13 5.33 -13.60
C LEU A 405 -6.79 5.59 -12.90
N LEU A 406 -5.71 4.96 -13.33
CA LEU A 406 -4.37 5.24 -12.79
C LEU A 406 -3.90 6.67 -13.08
N GLN A 407 -4.40 7.31 -14.13
CA GLN A 407 -4.03 8.68 -14.50
C GLN A 407 -4.82 9.75 -13.75
N HIS A 408 -6.09 9.47 -13.41
CA HIS A 408 -7.00 10.55 -13.02
C HIS A 408 -7.71 10.32 -11.67
N ALA A 409 -7.84 9.08 -11.21
CA ALA A 409 -8.63 8.77 -10.02
C ALA A 409 -7.95 9.17 -8.71
N THR A 410 -8.70 9.09 -7.61
CA THR A 410 -8.17 9.25 -6.24
C THR A 410 -7.26 8.07 -5.87
N GLN A 411 -6.39 8.25 -4.89
CA GLN A 411 -5.40 7.24 -4.50
C GLN A 411 -6.02 5.88 -4.15
N PRO A 412 -7.15 5.76 -3.42
CA PRO A 412 -7.78 4.46 -3.17
C PRO A 412 -8.22 3.76 -4.46
N VAL A 413 -8.84 4.48 -5.39
CA VAL A 413 -9.29 3.92 -6.68
C VAL A 413 -8.08 3.51 -7.55
N ARG A 414 -7.03 4.32 -7.59
CA ARG A 414 -5.76 3.98 -8.24
C ARG A 414 -5.13 2.72 -7.66
N ALA A 415 -5.25 2.52 -6.34
CA ALA A 415 -4.79 1.29 -5.70
C ALA A 415 -5.59 0.07 -6.14
N VAL A 416 -6.92 0.19 -6.29
CA VAL A 416 -7.78 -0.86 -6.87
C VAL A 416 -7.33 -1.20 -8.28
N ALA A 417 -7.17 -0.18 -9.15
CA ALA A 417 -6.74 -0.35 -10.54
C ALA A 417 -5.37 -1.04 -10.64
N ALA A 418 -4.38 -0.59 -9.85
CA ALA A 418 -3.04 -1.18 -9.84
C ALA A 418 -3.05 -2.65 -9.38
N HIS A 419 -3.83 -2.99 -8.35
CA HIS A 419 -3.97 -4.36 -7.89
C HIS A 419 -4.68 -5.23 -8.94
N ALA A 420 -5.73 -4.73 -9.58
CA ALA A 420 -6.45 -5.47 -10.63
C ALA A 420 -5.52 -5.76 -11.84
N LEU A 421 -4.80 -4.75 -12.34
CA LEU A 421 -3.85 -4.92 -13.45
C LEU A 421 -2.78 -5.97 -13.14
N ARG A 422 -2.24 -5.96 -11.92
CA ARG A 422 -1.22 -6.93 -11.51
C ARG A 422 -1.64 -8.39 -11.69
N TYR A 423 -2.93 -8.72 -11.52
CA TYR A 423 -3.45 -10.08 -11.66
C TYR A 423 -4.04 -10.38 -13.04
N ARG A 424 -4.27 -9.36 -13.87
CA ARG A 424 -4.85 -9.48 -15.21
C ARG A 424 -3.78 -9.50 -16.29
N VAL A 425 -2.80 -8.61 -16.16
CA VAL A 425 -1.77 -8.42 -17.20
C VAL A 425 -0.40 -8.83 -16.63
N PRO A 426 0.18 -9.93 -17.12
CA PRO A 426 1.54 -10.32 -16.73
C PRO A 426 2.54 -9.19 -17.00
N GLY A 427 3.50 -9.01 -16.10
CA GLY A 427 4.52 -7.99 -16.29
C GLY A 427 4.15 -6.60 -15.75
N THR A 428 2.90 -6.33 -15.37
CA THR A 428 2.49 -5.06 -14.79
C THR A 428 2.72 -5.06 -13.29
N GLY A 429 3.76 -4.37 -12.85
CA GLY A 429 4.10 -4.22 -11.43
C GLY A 429 4.00 -2.78 -10.93
N LEU A 430 2.93 -2.04 -11.29
CA LEU A 430 2.78 -0.66 -10.87
C LEU A 430 2.59 -0.56 -9.35
N SER A 431 3.49 0.19 -8.71
CA SER A 431 3.40 0.51 -7.28
C SER A 431 2.88 1.94 -7.10
N VAL A 432 1.61 2.09 -6.72
CA VAL A 432 1.05 3.41 -6.32
C VAL A 432 1.68 3.97 -5.04
N ARG A 433 2.69 3.29 -4.49
CA ARG A 433 3.48 3.73 -3.34
C ARG A 433 4.79 4.41 -3.73
N GLY A 434 5.18 4.38 -4.99
CA GLY A 434 6.34 5.09 -5.51
C GLY A 434 6.13 6.61 -5.57
N SER A 435 7.20 7.35 -5.90
CA SER A 435 7.09 8.78 -6.20
C SER A 435 6.18 9.03 -7.41
N ALA A 436 5.62 10.22 -7.52
CA ALA A 436 4.78 10.62 -8.64
C ALA A 436 5.48 10.40 -9.99
N GLU A 437 6.75 10.79 -10.07
CA GLU A 437 7.59 10.57 -11.26
C GLU A 437 7.74 9.10 -11.61
N SER A 438 8.01 8.23 -10.60
CA SER A 438 8.12 6.80 -10.83
C SER A 438 6.80 6.19 -11.32
N GLN A 439 5.68 6.63 -10.76
CA GLN A 439 4.35 6.18 -11.18
C GLN A 439 4.04 6.64 -12.62
N ARG A 440 4.30 7.90 -12.97
CA ARG A 440 4.13 8.39 -14.35
C ARG A 440 4.92 7.56 -15.35
N ARG A 441 6.22 7.34 -15.10
CA ARG A 441 7.06 6.50 -15.98
C ARG A 441 6.51 5.08 -16.16
N GLN A 442 5.89 4.51 -15.13
CA GLN A 442 5.28 3.18 -15.21
C GLN A 442 3.96 3.20 -16.00
N ILE A 443 3.11 4.22 -15.81
CA ILE A 443 1.88 4.43 -16.57
C ILE A 443 2.20 4.65 -18.06
N ASP A 444 3.18 5.49 -18.37
CA ASP A 444 3.61 5.76 -19.76
C ASP A 444 4.08 4.50 -20.49
N ARG A 445 4.72 3.56 -19.76
CA ARG A 445 5.08 2.26 -20.33
C ARG A 445 3.84 1.40 -20.61
N LEU A 446 2.85 1.41 -19.72
CA LEU A 446 1.59 0.67 -19.94
C LEU A 446 0.77 1.23 -21.11
N LEU A 447 0.87 2.51 -21.41
CA LEU A 447 0.20 3.13 -22.54
C LEU A 447 0.86 2.81 -23.89
N ARG A 448 2.14 2.42 -23.88
CA ARG A 448 2.90 2.07 -25.09
C ARG A 448 2.90 0.56 -25.41
N SER A 449 2.50 -0.28 -24.45
CA SER A 449 2.41 -1.74 -24.59
C SER A 449 1.04 -2.18 -25.07
#